data_b85254dbcc2d00bcd146786f33368378
#
_entry.id   b85254dbcc2d00bcd146786f33368378
#
_cell.length_a   1.000
_cell.length_b   1.000
_cell.length_c   1.000
_cell.angle_alpha   90.00
_cell.angle_beta   90.00
_cell.angle_gamma   90.00
#
_symmetry.space_group_name_H-M   'P 1'
#
loop_
_entity.id
_entity.type
_entity.pdbx_description
1 polymer ?
#
loop_
_entity_poly.entity_id
_entity_poly.type
_entity_poly.pdbx_seq_one_letter_code
_entity_poly.pdbx_strand_id
1 'polypeptide(L)'
;MKKLKLDAIRIDGGTQCRLVIDQPTVYSYLESMKEGDEFPLMETVFDGSTYWLTDGFHRYHAFKLLGIKEIEVKYKPGTLQDAQVEALKANSKHGKPLTVEDKRNKVQMALAIEGFAQKTNYEIAKLCQVSQPFVASIRSPEAKKKQTEAKIQHVKKKAEELQNTNQISSGKPLDEPDPYAGQAPDDDEIKASELGIQAYMEEIEAVIQADDKLAEASEVIKKQAHRISQLELRMHGLMNEKNEAIKMVKKLQKENDKLKAKK
;
A
#
# COMPACT_ATOMS: atom_id res chain seq x y z
N MET A 1 10.99 19.89 20.96
CA MET A 1 9.54 19.73 21.12
C MET A 1 8.91 21.10 21.09
N LYS A 2 7.70 21.24 20.59
CA LYS A 2 6.97 22.51 20.50
C LYS A 2 5.47 22.25 20.58
N LYS A 3 4.77 23.12 21.30
CA LYS A 3 3.30 23.10 21.36
C LYS A 3 2.76 23.90 20.19
N LEU A 4 1.90 23.29 19.38
CA LEU A 4 1.33 23.87 18.18
C LEU A 4 -0.19 23.71 18.16
N LYS A 5 -0.87 24.67 17.50
CA LYS A 5 -2.27 24.45 17.13
C LYS A 5 -2.34 23.34 16.09
N LEU A 6 -3.29 22.41 16.23
CA LEU A 6 -3.46 21.29 15.32
C LEU A 6 -3.65 21.76 13.87
N ASP A 7 -4.41 22.83 13.68
CA ASP A 7 -4.68 23.43 12.35
C ASP A 7 -3.46 24.13 11.72
N ALA A 8 -2.39 24.38 12.50
CA ALA A 8 -1.15 24.94 11.97
C ALA A 8 -0.26 23.88 11.31
N ILE A 9 -0.62 22.60 11.47
CA ILE A 9 0.12 21.48 10.88
C ILE A 9 -0.52 21.11 9.55
N ARG A 10 0.28 21.19 8.47
CA ARG A 10 -0.14 20.84 7.12
C ARG A 10 0.14 19.38 6.83
N ILE A 11 -0.86 18.72 6.22
CA ILE A 11 -0.81 17.29 5.84
C ILE A 11 -0.80 17.08 4.32
N ASP A 12 -0.87 18.16 3.57
CA ASP A 12 -1.00 18.20 2.10
C ASP A 12 0.33 18.48 1.37
N GLY A 13 1.47 18.37 2.07
CA GLY A 13 2.82 18.54 1.51
C GLY A 13 3.36 17.34 0.72
N GLY A 14 2.54 16.38 0.35
CA GLY A 14 3.03 15.16 -0.30
C GLY A 14 3.89 14.30 0.65
N THR A 15 3.60 14.32 1.95
CA THR A 15 4.32 13.57 2.98
C THR A 15 3.57 12.30 3.43
N GLN A 16 2.32 12.12 2.99
CA GLN A 16 1.52 10.93 3.31
C GLN A 16 1.88 9.75 2.40
N CYS A 17 2.55 8.76 2.95
CA CYS A 17 2.97 7.56 2.22
C CYS A 17 1.84 6.54 2.00
N ARG A 18 0.79 6.54 2.85
CA ARG A 18 -0.36 5.64 2.66
C ARG A 18 -1.31 6.22 1.63
N LEU A 19 -1.83 5.37 0.78
CA LEU A 19 -2.84 5.76 -0.21
C LEU A 19 -4.14 6.20 0.46
N VAL A 20 -4.50 5.51 1.56
CA VAL A 20 -5.72 5.79 2.32
C VAL A 20 -5.42 5.77 3.81
N ILE A 21 -5.97 6.71 4.56
CA ILE A 21 -5.97 6.68 6.03
C ILE A 21 -6.93 5.60 6.50
N ASP A 22 -6.43 4.67 7.29
CA ASP A 22 -7.20 3.57 7.85
C ASP A 22 -8.13 4.07 8.97
N GLN A 23 -9.40 4.26 8.65
CA GLN A 23 -10.39 4.79 9.59
C GLN A 23 -10.55 3.92 10.86
N PRO A 24 -10.60 2.58 10.78
CA PRO A 24 -10.61 1.73 11.98
C PRO A 24 -9.45 2.04 12.93
N THR A 25 -8.24 2.25 12.41
CA THR A 25 -7.08 2.63 13.23
C THR A 25 -7.25 4.02 13.85
N VAL A 26 -7.83 4.98 13.13
CA VAL A 26 -8.12 6.32 13.66
C VAL A 26 -9.10 6.23 14.82
N TYR A 27 -10.18 5.45 14.68
CA TYR A 27 -11.17 5.26 15.74
C TYR A 27 -10.59 4.50 16.94
N SER A 28 -9.76 3.48 16.73
CA SER A 28 -9.06 2.79 17.82
C SER A 28 -8.17 3.77 18.61
N TYR A 29 -7.42 4.62 17.91
CA TYR A 29 -6.61 5.65 18.58
C TYR A 29 -7.46 6.70 19.32
N LEU A 30 -8.61 7.06 18.75
CA LEU A 30 -9.56 7.98 19.39
C LEU A 30 -10.07 7.40 20.72
N GLU A 31 -10.45 6.14 20.76
CA GLU A 31 -10.93 5.48 21.99
C GLU A 31 -9.80 5.38 23.04
N SER A 32 -8.62 4.89 22.64
CA SER A 32 -7.45 4.86 23.54
C SER A 32 -7.09 6.25 24.10
N MET A 33 -7.17 7.30 23.28
CA MET A 33 -6.95 8.68 23.73
C MET A 33 -8.01 9.16 24.73
N LYS A 34 -9.27 8.74 24.61
CA LYS A 34 -10.33 9.02 25.59
C LYS A 34 -10.09 8.30 26.91
N GLU A 35 -9.50 7.11 26.86
CA GLU A 35 -9.13 6.31 28.03
C GLU A 35 -7.88 6.85 28.75
N GLY A 36 -7.18 7.81 28.12
CA GLY A 36 -6.00 8.46 28.69
C GLY A 36 -4.68 7.84 28.30
N ASP A 37 -4.66 6.98 27.30
CA ASP A 37 -3.43 6.40 26.78
C ASP A 37 -2.50 7.47 26.18
N GLU A 38 -1.21 7.37 26.49
CA GLU A 38 -0.19 8.24 25.93
C GLU A 38 0.29 7.72 24.57
N PHE A 39 0.36 8.62 23.61
CA PHE A 39 0.85 8.32 22.26
C PHE A 39 2.20 8.99 22.00
N PRO A 40 3.08 8.39 21.22
CA PRO A 40 4.30 9.03 20.76
C PRO A 40 4.00 10.36 20.08
N LEU A 41 4.85 11.38 20.29
CA LEU A 41 4.67 12.68 19.65
C LEU A 41 4.69 12.55 18.13
N MET A 42 3.84 13.34 17.47
CA MET A 42 3.89 13.47 16.00
C MET A 42 5.17 14.18 15.57
N GLU A 43 5.69 13.85 14.40
CA GLU A 43 6.91 14.43 13.86
C GLU A 43 6.56 15.38 12.70
N THR A 44 7.21 16.54 12.69
CA THR A 44 7.01 17.58 11.69
C THR A 44 8.35 18.16 11.23
N VAL A 45 8.36 18.71 10.01
CA VAL A 45 9.45 19.57 9.51
C VAL A 45 8.92 21.00 9.34
N PHE A 46 9.70 21.99 9.79
CA PHE A 46 9.36 23.40 9.71
C PHE A 46 10.22 24.10 8.68
N ASP A 47 9.59 24.68 7.66
CA ASP A 47 10.29 25.34 6.55
C ASP A 47 10.54 26.84 6.75
N GLY A 48 10.26 27.36 7.95
CA GLY A 48 10.33 28.78 8.27
C GLY A 48 8.96 29.46 8.32
N SER A 49 7.94 28.85 7.70
CA SER A 49 6.55 29.34 7.66
C SER A 49 5.53 28.28 8.05
N THR A 50 5.76 27.05 7.67
CA THR A 50 4.78 25.96 7.71
C THR A 50 5.35 24.74 8.42
N TYR A 51 4.52 24.06 9.23
CA TYR A 51 4.82 22.77 9.83
C TYR A 51 4.23 21.66 8.97
N TRP A 52 5.10 20.87 8.34
CA TRP A 52 4.71 19.73 7.49
C TRP A 52 4.73 18.44 8.31
N LEU A 53 3.60 17.75 8.40
CA LEU A 53 3.52 16.46 9.10
C LEU A 53 4.32 15.41 8.35
N THR A 54 5.23 14.71 9.05
CA THR A 54 6.04 13.63 8.46
C THR A 54 5.72 12.26 9.05
N ASP A 55 5.27 12.21 10.31
CA ASP A 55 4.79 10.99 10.97
C ASP A 55 3.63 11.25 11.92
N GLY A 56 2.71 10.30 12.02
CA GLY A 56 1.57 10.32 12.92
C GLY A 56 0.26 10.76 12.29
N PHE A 57 0.03 10.53 11.00
CA PHE A 57 -1.20 10.90 10.31
C PHE A 57 -2.48 10.33 10.96
N HIS A 58 -2.48 9.06 11.42
CA HIS A 58 -3.64 8.50 12.13
C HIS A 58 -3.87 9.22 13.47
N ARG A 59 -2.81 9.56 14.20
CA ARG A 59 -2.88 10.35 15.45
C ARG A 59 -3.42 11.74 15.18
N TYR A 60 -2.97 12.39 14.11
CA TYR A 60 -3.48 13.71 13.69
C TYR A 60 -5.00 13.67 13.48
N HIS A 61 -5.49 12.66 12.74
CA HIS A 61 -6.92 12.51 12.49
C HIS A 61 -7.70 12.18 13.77
N ALA A 62 -7.16 11.35 14.67
CA ALA A 62 -7.75 11.05 15.95
C ALA A 62 -7.83 12.29 16.84
N PHE A 63 -6.77 13.09 16.97
CA PHE A 63 -6.78 14.36 17.70
C PHE A 63 -7.80 15.35 17.13
N LYS A 64 -7.93 15.40 15.81
CA LYS A 64 -8.91 16.26 15.14
C LYS A 64 -10.36 15.84 15.45
N LEU A 65 -10.64 14.53 15.47
CA LEU A 65 -11.96 14.00 15.86
C LEU A 65 -12.25 14.22 17.34
N LEU A 66 -11.24 14.17 18.21
CA LEU A 66 -11.36 14.44 19.64
C LEU A 66 -11.56 15.93 19.93
N GLY A 67 -11.35 16.81 18.94
CA GLY A 67 -11.50 18.26 19.11
C GLY A 67 -10.32 18.92 19.85
N ILE A 68 -9.18 18.25 19.95
CA ILE A 68 -7.97 18.79 20.52
C ILE A 68 -7.46 19.95 19.66
N LYS A 69 -7.28 21.11 20.28
CA LYS A 69 -6.84 22.33 19.57
C LYS A 69 -5.32 22.50 19.53
N GLU A 70 -4.64 22.05 20.55
CA GLU A 70 -3.19 22.21 20.70
C GLU A 70 -2.55 20.90 21.12
N ILE A 71 -1.44 20.56 20.50
CA ILE A 71 -0.68 19.34 20.75
C ILE A 71 0.82 19.64 20.81
N GLU A 72 1.54 18.80 21.50
CA GLU A 72 3.00 18.81 21.48
C GLU A 72 3.52 17.94 20.32
N VAL A 73 4.50 18.46 19.57
CA VAL A 73 5.13 17.78 18.45
C VAL A 73 6.64 17.84 18.52
N LYS A 74 7.29 16.87 17.92
CA LYS A 74 8.71 16.96 17.57
C LYS A 74 8.82 17.69 16.23
N TYR A 75 9.71 18.65 16.14
CA TYR A 75 9.96 19.33 14.87
C TYR A 75 11.46 19.41 14.56
N LYS A 76 11.77 19.45 13.26
CA LYS A 76 13.10 19.71 12.71
C LYS A 76 13.00 20.88 11.75
N PRO A 77 13.99 21.80 11.69
CA PRO A 77 14.05 22.76 10.59
C PRO A 77 14.40 22.03 9.29
N GLY A 78 13.85 22.50 8.17
CA GLY A 78 14.09 21.92 6.85
C GLY A 78 13.12 22.45 5.82
N THR A 79 13.29 22.07 4.58
CA THR A 79 12.41 22.41 3.46
C THR A 79 11.23 21.44 3.35
N LEU A 80 10.27 21.71 2.49
CA LEU A 80 9.21 20.76 2.13
C LEU A 80 9.80 19.46 1.57
N GLN A 81 10.87 19.55 0.78
CA GLN A 81 11.56 18.37 0.25
C GLN A 81 12.17 17.52 1.39
N ASP A 82 12.76 18.17 2.41
CA ASP A 82 13.25 17.47 3.59
C ASP A 82 12.09 16.78 4.34
N ALA A 83 10.93 17.43 4.42
CA ALA A 83 9.74 16.81 5.01
C ALA A 83 9.30 15.54 4.25
N GLN A 84 9.30 15.58 2.92
CA GLN A 84 8.99 14.44 2.09
C GLN A 84 10.00 13.29 2.30
N VAL A 85 11.29 13.60 2.37
CA VAL A 85 12.34 12.62 2.66
C VAL A 85 12.21 12.02 4.05
N GLU A 86 11.92 12.84 5.08
CA GLU A 86 11.69 12.33 6.44
C GLU A 86 10.45 11.43 6.51
N ALA A 87 9.36 11.79 5.83
CA ALA A 87 8.16 10.96 5.73
C ALA A 87 8.43 9.60 5.08
N LEU A 88 9.32 9.54 4.08
CA LEU A 88 9.76 8.27 3.48
C LEU A 88 10.58 7.40 4.45
N LYS A 89 11.25 7.98 5.45
CA LYS A 89 11.96 7.24 6.50
C LYS A 89 11.04 6.79 7.62
N ALA A 90 9.91 7.48 7.81
CA ALA A 90 8.94 7.16 8.85
C ALA A 90 8.31 5.77 8.66
N ASN A 91 7.65 5.26 9.71
CA ASN A 91 7.02 3.92 9.76
C ASN A 91 7.97 2.73 9.62
N SER A 92 9.24 2.91 9.93
CA SER A 92 10.22 1.83 9.82
C SER A 92 10.20 0.84 10.98
N LYS A 93 9.81 1.30 12.18
CA LYS A 93 10.00 0.50 13.41
C LYS A 93 8.74 0.34 14.28
N HIS A 94 7.78 1.25 14.18
CA HIS A 94 6.59 1.26 15.06
C HIS A 94 5.35 1.69 14.28
N GLY A 95 4.20 1.09 14.59
CA GLY A 95 2.91 1.41 14.01
C GLY A 95 2.36 0.32 13.08
N LYS A 96 1.22 0.59 12.44
CA LYS A 96 0.58 -0.34 11.50
C LYS A 96 1.49 -0.59 10.28
N PRO A 97 1.78 -1.85 9.91
CA PRO A 97 2.58 -2.16 8.72
C PRO A 97 2.00 -1.52 7.44
N LEU A 98 2.89 -1.15 6.52
CA LEU A 98 2.50 -0.67 5.19
C LEU A 98 2.06 -1.85 4.32
N THR A 99 0.97 -1.67 3.57
CA THR A 99 0.56 -2.62 2.53
C THR A 99 1.54 -2.62 1.36
N VAL A 100 1.41 -3.56 0.44
CA VAL A 100 2.25 -3.59 -0.78
C VAL A 100 2.01 -2.34 -1.63
N GLU A 101 0.75 -1.90 -1.73
CA GLU A 101 0.36 -0.68 -2.44
C GLU A 101 0.93 0.57 -1.78
N ASP A 102 0.87 0.68 -0.46
CA ASP A 102 1.51 1.78 0.28
C ASP A 102 3.02 1.82 0.03
N LYS A 103 3.69 0.65 0.04
CA LYS A 103 5.12 0.55 -0.30
C LYS A 103 5.41 0.99 -1.73
N ARG A 104 4.52 0.64 -2.68
CA ARG A 104 4.61 1.08 -4.08
C ARG A 104 4.46 2.59 -4.19
N ASN A 105 3.43 3.15 -3.56
CA ASN A 105 3.21 4.59 -3.48
C ASN A 105 4.42 5.30 -2.87
N LYS A 106 4.96 4.78 -1.77
CA LYS A 106 6.16 5.30 -1.10
C LYS A 106 7.37 5.38 -2.04
N VAL A 107 7.60 4.35 -2.85
CA VAL A 107 8.68 4.35 -3.87
C VAL A 107 8.38 5.36 -4.98
N GLN A 108 7.14 5.46 -5.47
CA GLN A 108 6.75 6.44 -6.48
C GLN A 108 6.94 7.88 -5.98
N MET A 109 6.53 8.16 -4.73
CA MET A 109 6.79 9.45 -4.08
C MET A 109 8.29 9.75 -4.01
N ALA A 110 9.12 8.77 -3.62
CA ALA A 110 10.56 8.94 -3.59
C ALA A 110 11.14 9.29 -4.98
N LEU A 111 10.68 8.63 -6.02
CA LEU A 111 11.12 8.88 -7.40
C LEU A 111 10.64 10.22 -7.97
N ALA A 112 9.54 10.77 -7.43
CA ALA A 112 8.99 12.07 -7.82
C ALA A 112 9.73 13.25 -7.17
N ILE A 113 10.51 13.02 -6.10
CA ILE A 113 11.32 14.06 -5.46
C ILE A 113 12.43 14.49 -6.44
N GLU A 114 12.62 15.78 -6.59
CA GLU A 114 13.68 16.34 -7.44
C GLU A 114 15.06 15.77 -7.09
N GLY A 115 15.82 15.35 -8.09
CA GLY A 115 17.13 14.71 -7.93
C GLY A 115 17.10 13.25 -7.48
N PHE A 116 15.95 12.67 -7.12
CA PHE A 116 15.88 11.29 -6.65
C PHE A 116 15.63 10.27 -7.78
N ALA A 117 15.13 10.72 -8.92
CA ALA A 117 14.98 9.85 -10.10
C ALA A 117 16.33 9.26 -10.58
N GLN A 118 17.43 9.99 -10.40
CA GLN A 118 18.78 9.56 -10.77
C GLN A 118 19.46 8.65 -9.73
N LYS A 119 18.93 8.58 -8.50
CA LYS A 119 19.48 7.71 -7.44
C LYS A 119 19.37 6.24 -7.85
N THR A 120 20.32 5.44 -7.37
CA THR A 120 20.32 4.00 -7.62
C THR A 120 19.12 3.30 -6.96
N ASN A 121 18.78 2.11 -7.46
CA ASN A 121 17.74 1.29 -6.82
C ASN A 121 18.08 0.95 -5.36
N TYR A 122 19.37 0.83 -5.04
CA TYR A 122 19.85 0.59 -3.67
C TYR A 122 19.52 1.77 -2.75
N GLU A 123 19.81 3.00 -3.16
CA GLU A 123 19.56 4.19 -2.36
C GLU A 123 18.05 4.41 -2.11
N ILE A 124 17.23 4.26 -3.15
CA ILE A 124 15.77 4.35 -3.02
C ILE A 124 15.23 3.21 -2.14
N ALA A 125 15.71 1.98 -2.33
CA ALA A 125 15.32 0.83 -1.52
C ALA A 125 15.65 1.04 -0.03
N LYS A 126 16.82 1.56 0.27
CA LYS A 126 17.26 1.89 1.63
C LYS A 126 16.41 2.99 2.24
N LEU A 127 16.10 4.05 1.48
CA LEU A 127 15.26 5.16 1.92
C LEU A 127 13.83 4.70 2.24
N CYS A 128 13.22 3.96 1.32
CA CYS A 128 11.83 3.48 1.43
C CYS A 128 11.68 2.21 2.27
N GLN A 129 12.80 1.56 2.66
CA GLN A 129 12.86 0.29 3.41
C GLN A 129 12.12 -0.85 2.69
N VAL A 130 12.44 -1.00 1.43
CA VAL A 130 11.96 -2.06 0.54
C VAL A 130 13.16 -2.76 -0.12
N SER A 131 12.92 -3.85 -0.84
CA SER A 131 14.00 -4.54 -1.58
C SER A 131 14.35 -3.80 -2.88
N GLN A 132 15.61 -3.93 -3.32
CA GLN A 132 16.05 -3.37 -4.61
C GLN A 132 15.24 -3.91 -5.82
N PRO A 133 14.93 -5.22 -5.89
CA PRO A 133 14.08 -5.76 -6.97
C PRO A 133 12.69 -5.14 -6.98
N PHE A 134 12.14 -4.77 -5.81
CA PHE A 134 10.87 -4.08 -5.72
C PHE A 134 10.93 -2.69 -6.35
N VAL A 135 11.99 -1.91 -6.08
CA VAL A 135 12.21 -0.60 -6.72
C VAL A 135 12.39 -0.75 -8.23
N ALA A 136 13.22 -1.73 -8.67
CA ALA A 136 13.43 -2.02 -10.08
C ALA A 136 12.12 -2.34 -10.80
N SER A 137 11.22 -3.10 -10.17
CA SER A 137 9.91 -3.44 -10.74
C SER A 137 8.97 -2.25 -10.90
N ILE A 138 9.17 -1.18 -10.14
CA ILE A 138 8.38 0.06 -10.22
C ILE A 138 8.95 0.99 -11.28
N ARG A 139 10.29 1.09 -11.38
CA ARG A 139 10.95 1.91 -12.40
C ARG A 139 10.74 1.40 -13.82
N SER A 140 10.72 0.08 -14.00
CA SER A 140 10.64 -0.57 -15.30
C SER A 140 9.62 -1.71 -15.29
N PRO A 141 8.33 -1.39 -15.20
CA PRO A 141 7.27 -2.41 -15.16
C PRO A 141 7.26 -3.29 -16.42
N GLU A 142 7.62 -2.74 -17.58
CA GLU A 142 7.72 -3.49 -18.83
C GLU A 142 8.86 -4.50 -18.85
N ALA A 143 10.00 -4.16 -18.25
CA ALA A 143 11.13 -5.09 -18.13
C ALA A 143 10.74 -6.29 -17.23
N LYS A 144 9.98 -6.07 -16.17
CA LYS A 144 9.46 -7.13 -15.31
C LYS A 144 8.48 -8.03 -16.06
N LYS A 145 7.54 -7.46 -16.86
CA LYS A 145 6.63 -8.26 -17.70
C LYS A 145 7.39 -9.14 -18.67
N LYS A 146 8.32 -8.58 -19.43
CA LYS A 146 9.17 -9.34 -20.36
C LYS A 146 9.95 -10.46 -19.68
N GLN A 147 10.49 -10.21 -18.48
CA GLN A 147 11.25 -11.22 -17.72
C GLN A 147 10.35 -12.34 -17.21
N THR A 148 9.11 -12.03 -16.81
CA THR A 148 8.12 -13.03 -16.39
C THR A 148 7.64 -13.83 -17.60
N GLU A 149 7.31 -13.18 -18.72
CA GLU A 149 6.93 -13.83 -19.97
C GLU A 149 8.04 -14.75 -20.52
N ALA A 150 9.29 -14.29 -20.48
CA ALA A 150 10.44 -15.10 -20.87
C ALA A 150 10.62 -16.34 -19.98
N LYS A 151 10.40 -16.22 -18.68
CA LYS A 151 10.44 -17.38 -17.76
C LYS A 151 9.30 -18.37 -18.07
N ILE A 152 8.09 -17.88 -18.29
CA ILE A 152 6.94 -18.72 -18.66
C ILE A 152 7.21 -19.43 -19.98
N GLN A 153 7.73 -18.73 -20.99
CA GLN A 153 8.08 -19.34 -22.29
C GLN A 153 9.18 -20.39 -22.15
N HIS A 154 10.21 -20.13 -21.31
CA HIS A 154 11.27 -21.09 -21.07
C HIS A 154 10.76 -22.37 -20.39
N VAL A 155 9.85 -22.24 -19.42
CA VAL A 155 9.21 -23.38 -18.74
C VAL A 155 8.34 -24.17 -19.71
N LYS A 156 7.52 -23.50 -20.55
CA LYS A 156 6.70 -24.15 -21.58
C LYS A 156 7.54 -24.92 -22.58
N LYS A 157 8.62 -24.28 -23.07
CA LYS A 157 9.54 -24.93 -24.04
C LYS A 157 10.22 -26.16 -23.43
N LYS A 158 10.63 -26.10 -22.15
CA LYS A 158 11.23 -27.23 -21.47
C LYS A 158 10.22 -28.37 -21.24
N ALA A 159 8.96 -28.06 -20.96
CA ALA A 159 7.89 -29.03 -20.85
C ALA A 159 7.58 -29.70 -22.21
N GLU A 160 7.56 -28.94 -23.32
CA GLU A 160 7.38 -29.45 -24.68
C GLU A 160 8.57 -30.34 -25.11
N GLU A 161 9.81 -29.96 -24.76
CA GLU A 161 11.00 -30.77 -25.02
C GLU A 161 10.97 -32.12 -24.26
N LEU A 162 10.49 -32.13 -23.03
CA LEU A 162 10.33 -33.35 -22.23
C LEU A 162 9.23 -34.27 -22.81
N GLN A 163 8.13 -33.73 -23.32
CA GLN A 163 7.07 -34.51 -23.98
C GLN A 163 7.54 -35.07 -25.32
N ASN A 164 8.32 -34.31 -26.10
CA ASN A 164 8.86 -34.81 -27.36
C ASN A 164 9.96 -35.90 -27.17
N THR A 165 10.73 -35.86 -26.10
CA THR A 165 11.75 -36.86 -25.80
C THR A 165 11.11 -38.22 -25.49
N ASN A 166 9.94 -38.23 -24.86
CA ASN A 166 9.19 -39.46 -24.60
C ASN A 166 8.52 -40.08 -25.87
N GLN A 167 8.34 -39.31 -26.96
CA GLN A 167 7.81 -39.83 -28.23
C GLN A 167 8.88 -40.43 -29.15
N ILE A 168 10.17 -40.14 -28.95
CA ILE A 168 11.26 -40.61 -29.83
C ILE A 168 11.81 -41.99 -29.41
N SER A 169 11.43 -42.52 -28.23
CA SER A 169 11.93 -43.83 -27.76
C SER A 169 11.17 -45.08 -28.29
N SER A 170 10.22 -44.89 -29.19
CA SER A 170 9.46 -46.01 -29.77
C SER A 170 9.78 -46.33 -31.22
N GLY A 171 11.07 -46.38 -31.61
CA GLY A 171 11.34 -46.81 -33.00
C GLY A 171 12.78 -46.75 -33.46
N LYS A 172 13.63 -47.67 -32.99
CA LYS A 172 14.72 -48.30 -33.78
C LYS A 172 15.25 -49.51 -33.02
N PRO A 173 15.43 -50.68 -33.67
CA PRO A 173 16.16 -51.80 -33.09
C PRO A 173 17.66 -51.42 -33.09
N LEU A 174 18.27 -51.43 -31.88
CA LEU A 174 19.71 -51.33 -31.74
C LEU A 174 20.29 -52.74 -31.73
N ASP A 175 20.94 -53.12 -32.82
CA ASP A 175 21.87 -54.24 -32.88
C ASP A 175 23.23 -53.77 -32.32
N GLU A 176 23.37 -53.81 -31.03
CA GLU A 176 24.63 -54.02 -30.24
C GLU A 176 24.35 -53.80 -28.76
N PRO A 177 24.84 -54.65 -27.84
CA PRO A 177 24.59 -54.51 -26.41
C PRO A 177 25.42 -53.35 -25.86
N ASP A 178 24.72 -52.29 -25.43
CA ASP A 178 25.29 -51.20 -24.65
C ASP A 178 25.69 -51.68 -23.26
N PRO A 179 27.00 -51.64 -22.89
CA PRO A 179 27.46 -52.09 -21.55
C PRO A 179 26.96 -51.19 -20.40
N TYR A 180 26.23 -50.11 -20.66
CA TYR A 180 25.60 -49.20 -19.70
C TYR A 180 24.09 -49.16 -19.77
N ALA A 181 23.44 -50.19 -20.35
CA ALA A 181 22.01 -50.34 -20.25
C ALA A 181 21.63 -50.61 -18.76
N GLY A 182 21.66 -49.58 -17.97
CA GLY A 182 20.95 -49.52 -16.70
C GLY A 182 19.49 -49.79 -17.02
N GLN A 183 18.82 -50.53 -16.15
CA GLN A 183 17.43 -50.93 -16.27
C GLN A 183 16.61 -49.73 -16.75
N ALA A 184 15.84 -49.91 -17.82
CA ALA A 184 14.84 -48.92 -18.23
C ALA A 184 13.94 -48.66 -17.01
N PRO A 185 13.57 -47.42 -16.75
CA PRO A 185 12.67 -47.10 -15.63
C PRO A 185 11.42 -47.96 -15.79
N ASP A 186 10.97 -48.59 -14.72
CA ASP A 186 9.77 -49.40 -14.75
C ASP A 186 8.52 -48.52 -14.97
N ASP A 187 7.42 -49.13 -15.38
CA ASP A 187 6.17 -48.41 -15.66
C ASP A 187 5.67 -47.59 -14.46
N ASP A 188 6.10 -47.92 -13.25
CA ASP A 188 5.73 -47.20 -12.02
C ASP A 188 6.59 -45.95 -11.80
N GLU A 189 7.87 -45.96 -12.18
CA GLU A 189 8.71 -44.77 -12.18
C GLU A 189 8.30 -43.74 -13.26
N ILE A 190 7.89 -44.22 -14.43
CA ILE A 190 7.34 -43.36 -15.51
C ILE A 190 6.04 -42.70 -15.05
N LYS A 191 5.12 -43.49 -14.48
CA LYS A 191 3.86 -42.96 -13.91
C LYS A 191 4.11 -41.97 -12.76
N ALA A 192 5.06 -42.22 -11.87
CA ALA A 192 5.42 -41.32 -10.80
C ALA A 192 5.97 -39.98 -11.33
N SER A 193 6.75 -39.99 -12.42
CA SER A 193 7.24 -38.78 -13.06
C SER A 193 6.15 -37.98 -13.78
N GLU A 194 5.20 -38.68 -14.43
CA GLU A 194 4.03 -38.05 -15.07
C GLU A 194 3.08 -37.41 -14.04
N LEU A 195 2.82 -38.09 -12.92
CA LEU A 195 2.04 -37.55 -11.80
C LEU A 195 2.71 -36.30 -11.21
N GLY A 196 4.04 -36.31 -11.08
CA GLY A 196 4.82 -35.17 -10.60
C GLY A 196 4.72 -33.94 -11.54
N ILE A 197 4.78 -34.18 -12.86
CA ILE A 197 4.61 -33.11 -13.87
C ILE A 197 3.17 -32.56 -13.84
N GLN A 198 2.18 -33.42 -13.72
CA GLN A 198 0.78 -33.01 -13.67
C GLN A 198 0.46 -32.20 -12.41
N ALA A 199 0.95 -32.62 -11.24
CA ALA A 199 0.81 -31.88 -10.00
C ALA A 199 1.48 -30.47 -10.09
N TYR A 200 2.65 -30.38 -10.72
CA TYR A 200 3.34 -29.10 -10.94
C TYR A 200 2.59 -28.17 -11.91
N MET A 201 1.97 -28.72 -12.95
CA MET A 201 1.13 -27.96 -13.87
C MET A 201 -0.14 -27.43 -13.19
N GLU A 202 -0.78 -28.23 -12.34
CA GLU A 202 -1.93 -27.81 -11.53
C GLU A 202 -1.56 -26.67 -10.55
N GLU A 203 -0.37 -26.74 -9.94
CA GLU A 203 0.13 -25.68 -9.06
C GLU A 203 0.38 -24.36 -9.81
N ILE A 204 0.93 -24.42 -11.02
CA ILE A 204 1.11 -23.24 -11.90
C ILE A 204 -0.26 -22.66 -12.30
N GLU A 205 -1.21 -23.49 -12.66
CA GLU A 205 -2.54 -23.06 -13.07
C GLU A 205 -3.31 -22.43 -11.89
N ALA A 206 -3.17 -22.96 -10.68
CA ALA A 206 -3.70 -22.38 -9.45
C ALA A 206 -3.08 -20.99 -9.15
N VAL A 207 -1.79 -20.80 -9.39
CA VAL A 207 -1.11 -19.51 -9.22
C VAL A 207 -1.62 -18.48 -10.24
N ILE A 208 -1.81 -18.88 -11.51
CA ILE A 208 -2.35 -18.01 -12.56
C ILE A 208 -3.79 -17.59 -12.21
N GLN A 209 -4.65 -18.51 -11.78
CA GLN A 209 -6.02 -18.22 -11.36
C GLN A 209 -6.07 -17.33 -10.11
N ALA A 210 -5.10 -17.45 -9.20
CA ALA A 210 -5.00 -16.58 -8.03
C ALA A 210 -4.64 -15.14 -8.42
N ASP A 211 -3.78 -14.94 -9.41
CA ASP A 211 -3.42 -13.61 -9.93
C ASP A 211 -4.60 -12.93 -10.63
N ASP A 212 -5.40 -13.66 -11.40
CA ASP A 212 -6.62 -13.14 -12.04
C ASP A 212 -7.68 -12.73 -11.00
N LYS A 213 -7.91 -13.57 -9.99
CA LYS A 213 -8.81 -13.23 -8.86
C LYS A 213 -8.31 -12.03 -8.05
N LEU A 214 -7.00 -11.88 -7.91
CA LEU A 214 -6.40 -10.73 -7.24
C LEU A 214 -6.59 -9.44 -8.05
N ALA A 215 -6.50 -9.52 -9.37
CA ALA A 215 -6.77 -8.40 -10.27
C ALA A 215 -8.24 -7.97 -10.21
N GLU A 216 -9.18 -8.91 -10.24
CA GLU A 216 -10.62 -8.63 -10.09
C GLU A 216 -10.94 -8.01 -8.72
N ALA A 217 -10.38 -8.55 -7.63
CA ALA A 217 -10.55 -8.00 -6.29
C ALA A 217 -10.01 -6.57 -6.19
N SER A 218 -8.87 -6.28 -6.83
CA SER A 218 -8.29 -4.93 -6.90
C SER A 218 -9.22 -3.93 -7.59
N GLU A 219 -9.87 -4.33 -8.69
CA GLU A 219 -10.86 -3.51 -9.40
C GLU A 219 -12.11 -3.23 -8.55
N VAL A 220 -12.60 -4.23 -7.83
CA VAL A 220 -13.74 -4.09 -6.91
C VAL A 220 -13.39 -3.13 -5.77
N ILE A 221 -12.19 -3.25 -5.19
CA ILE A 221 -11.69 -2.36 -4.13
C ILE A 221 -11.61 -0.93 -4.63
N LYS A 222 -11.11 -0.68 -5.84
CA LYS A 222 -11.06 0.67 -6.43
C LYS A 222 -12.45 1.28 -6.60
N LYS A 223 -13.43 0.49 -7.09
CA LYS A 223 -14.83 0.93 -7.23
C LYS A 223 -15.45 1.26 -5.88
N GLN A 224 -15.20 0.44 -4.86
CA GLN A 224 -15.70 0.69 -3.50
C GLN A 224 -15.06 1.92 -2.87
N ALA A 225 -13.75 2.12 -3.02
CA ALA A 225 -13.05 3.30 -2.53
C ALA A 225 -13.60 4.59 -3.15
N HIS A 226 -13.89 4.59 -4.46
CA HIS A 226 -14.52 5.73 -5.13
C HIS A 226 -15.94 6.00 -4.57
N ARG A 227 -16.73 4.96 -4.31
CA ARG A 227 -18.06 5.09 -3.73
C ARG A 227 -18.02 5.62 -2.29
N ILE A 228 -17.06 5.18 -1.49
CA ILE A 228 -16.82 5.69 -0.13
C ILE A 228 -16.53 7.20 -0.19
N SER A 229 -15.62 7.63 -1.07
CA SER A 229 -15.28 9.04 -1.23
C SER A 229 -16.50 9.90 -1.61
N GLN A 230 -17.38 9.40 -2.50
CA GLN A 230 -18.63 10.10 -2.83
C GLN A 230 -19.58 10.21 -1.63
N LEU A 231 -19.68 9.15 -0.83
CA LEU A 231 -20.52 9.17 0.37
C LEU A 231 -19.98 10.11 1.45
N GLU A 232 -18.66 10.19 1.60
CA GLU A 232 -18.00 11.12 2.52
C GLU A 232 -18.25 12.58 2.13
N LEU A 233 -18.16 12.90 0.83
CA LEU A 233 -18.52 14.24 0.32
C LEU A 233 -19.98 14.57 0.60
N ARG A 234 -20.90 13.64 0.39
CA ARG A 234 -22.32 13.82 0.67
C ARG A 234 -22.60 13.99 2.17
N MET A 235 -21.92 13.21 3.00
CA MET A 235 -22.01 13.32 4.47
C MET A 235 -21.52 14.69 4.96
N HIS A 236 -20.42 15.20 4.38
CA HIS A 236 -19.93 16.56 4.66
C HIS A 236 -20.94 17.64 4.29
N GLY A 237 -21.60 17.51 3.14
CA GLY A 237 -22.68 18.39 2.72
C GLY A 237 -23.83 18.40 3.74
N LEU A 238 -24.33 17.23 4.12
CA LEU A 238 -25.41 17.08 5.11
C LEU A 238 -25.02 17.59 6.50
N MET A 239 -23.76 17.43 6.92
CA MET A 239 -23.27 18.00 8.18
C MET A 239 -23.26 19.53 8.16
N ASN A 240 -22.89 20.15 7.03
CA ASN A 240 -22.93 21.60 6.86
C ASN A 240 -24.40 22.11 6.90
N GLU A 241 -25.32 21.47 6.17
CA GLU A 241 -26.75 21.79 6.22
C GLU A 241 -27.32 21.67 7.63
N LYS A 242 -26.99 20.59 8.35
CA LYS A 242 -27.37 20.40 9.75
C LYS A 242 -26.86 21.56 10.64
N ASN A 243 -25.59 21.95 10.47
CA ASN A 243 -25.01 23.03 11.26
C ASN A 243 -25.67 24.37 10.95
N GLU A 244 -26.04 24.63 9.72
CA GLU A 244 -26.80 25.82 9.31
C GLU A 244 -28.19 25.82 9.92
N ALA A 245 -28.89 24.68 9.86
CA ALA A 245 -30.21 24.53 10.49
C ALA A 245 -30.16 24.76 12.00
N ILE A 246 -29.12 24.24 12.70
CA ILE A 246 -28.92 24.47 14.14
C ILE A 246 -28.70 25.96 14.44
N LYS A 247 -27.95 26.68 13.61
CA LYS A 247 -27.72 28.14 13.74
C LYS A 247 -29.05 28.88 13.59
N MET A 248 -29.88 28.48 12.62
CA MET A 248 -31.17 29.09 12.34
C MET A 248 -32.17 28.86 13.49
N VAL A 249 -32.22 27.65 14.04
CA VAL A 249 -33.06 27.33 15.23
C VAL A 249 -32.63 28.18 16.42
N LYS A 250 -31.33 28.31 16.71
CA LYS A 250 -30.85 29.17 17.80
C LYS A 250 -31.19 30.64 17.59
N LYS A 251 -31.21 31.14 16.34
CA LYS A 251 -31.61 32.50 16.02
C LYS A 251 -33.11 32.72 16.28
N LEU A 252 -33.95 31.80 15.80
CA LEU A 252 -35.39 31.85 16.00
C LEU A 252 -35.79 31.72 17.48
N GLN A 253 -35.08 30.92 18.26
CA GLN A 253 -35.28 30.83 19.72
C GLN A 253 -34.99 32.16 20.39
N LYS A 254 -33.87 32.83 20.07
CA LYS A 254 -33.57 34.16 20.62
C LYS A 254 -34.57 35.24 20.22
N GLU A 255 -35.12 35.19 19.01
CA GLU A 255 -36.18 36.11 18.57
C GLU A 255 -37.49 35.84 19.32
N ASN A 256 -37.86 34.59 19.52
CA ASN A 256 -39.03 34.19 20.27
C ASN A 256 -38.97 34.64 21.76
N ASP A 257 -37.78 34.45 22.39
CA ASP A 257 -37.56 34.91 23.75
C ASP A 257 -37.65 36.43 23.89
N LYS A 258 -37.16 37.19 22.91
CA LYS A 258 -37.29 38.67 22.86
C LYS A 258 -38.77 39.09 22.68
N LEU A 259 -39.56 38.37 21.93
CA LEU A 259 -40.98 38.66 21.75
C LEU A 259 -41.78 38.31 22.99
N LYS A 260 -41.44 37.24 23.73
CA LYS A 260 -42.07 36.89 25.01
C LYS A 260 -41.73 37.90 26.11
N ALA A 261 -40.53 38.49 26.10
CA ALA A 261 -40.11 39.51 27.08
C ALA A 261 -40.72 40.90 26.81
N LYS A 262 -41.39 41.11 25.68
CA LYS A 262 -42.12 42.35 25.32
C LYS A 262 -43.59 42.30 25.59
N LYS A 263 -44.13 41.17 26.01
CA LYS A 263 -45.49 40.97 26.51
C LYS A 263 -45.52 40.99 28.04
#